data_2fa843c68149e32a0fbad9dcdba57837
#
_entry.id   2fa843c68149e32a0fbad9dcdba57837
#
_cell.length_a   1.000
_cell.length_b   1.000
_cell.length_c   1.000
_cell.angle_alpha   90.00
_cell.angle_beta   90.00
_cell.angle_gamma   90.00
#
_symmetry.space_group_name_H-M   'P 1'
#
loop_
_entity.id
_entity.type
_entity.pdbx_description
1 polymer ?
#
loop_
_entity_poly.entity_id
_entity_poly.type
_entity_poly.pdbx_seq_one_letter_code
_entity_poly.pdbx_strand_id
1 'polypeptide(L)'
;MVAAHQSSGEPDPASRPVYRAVSGEITDISPHFVTIGHVAGERRIALTAEATAWRGEPLDPSALSIGDDVVIRIIPSQSGTGIADRIWANIGRVCGTIIEAEGNRLVVAECAMREPQLVEISPLASVRIMVKAPNLRPGYLIDIIGVRHQDVLYGIVATSPQPPYRSDHVPPHRPAAGWLSDSITGSAVWHEPAHEPYGVLGVFYPAVDPATGCFEDAAAKVAPGQAQSFRELPYLAIGSALTVRNECTNMSWTLPVTGCSPTARLFNDHCVACKTSPRGRIADLTLASFVALGGELEQGCFNATLTIGR
;
A
#
# COMPACT_ATOMS: atom_id res chain seq x y z
N MET A 1 -16.19 -29.22 41.96
CA MET A 1 -16.45 -28.69 40.62
C MET A 1 -15.18 -28.00 40.15
N VAL A 2 -14.41 -28.65 39.28
CA VAL A 2 -13.18 -28.08 38.73
C VAL A 2 -13.55 -27.54 37.35
N ALA A 3 -13.42 -26.22 37.17
CA ALA A 3 -13.66 -25.54 35.91
C ALA A 3 -12.48 -25.84 34.97
N ALA A 4 -12.79 -26.46 33.83
CA ALA A 4 -11.84 -26.69 32.78
C ALA A 4 -11.53 -25.32 32.07
N HIS A 5 -10.29 -24.89 32.16
CA HIS A 5 -9.75 -23.82 31.31
C HIS A 5 -9.68 -24.33 29.87
N GLN A 6 -10.54 -23.84 29.01
CA GLN A 6 -10.33 -23.95 27.55
C GLN A 6 -9.20 -22.99 27.15
N SER A 7 -8.03 -23.53 26.87
CA SER A 7 -6.98 -22.80 26.18
C SER A 7 -7.45 -22.55 24.75
N SER A 8 -7.72 -21.30 24.43
CA SER A 8 -7.85 -20.85 23.04
C SER A 8 -6.47 -20.98 22.37
N GLY A 9 -6.24 -22.11 21.72
CA GLY A 9 -5.00 -22.34 20.98
C GLY A 9 -4.85 -21.32 19.88
N GLU A 10 -3.76 -20.54 19.92
CA GLU A 10 -3.31 -19.78 18.75
C GLU A 10 -3.11 -20.77 17.59
N PRO A 11 -3.59 -20.44 16.38
CA PRO A 11 -3.40 -21.31 15.22
C PRO A 11 -1.90 -21.50 14.95
N ASP A 12 -1.50 -22.74 14.71
CA ASP A 12 -0.14 -23.14 14.39
C ASP A 12 0.43 -22.24 13.25
N PRO A 13 1.57 -21.57 13.44
CA PRO A 13 2.20 -20.73 12.41
C PRO A 13 2.49 -21.50 11.11
N ALA A 14 2.62 -22.84 11.13
CA ALA A 14 2.79 -23.66 9.94
C ALA A 14 1.52 -23.80 9.08
N SER A 15 0.33 -23.39 9.56
CA SER A 15 -0.95 -23.49 8.84
C SER A 15 -1.36 -22.22 8.11
N ARG A 16 -0.55 -21.17 8.11
CA ARG A 16 -0.90 -19.88 7.49
C ARG A 16 -0.72 -19.94 5.98
N PRO A 17 -1.70 -19.43 5.20
CA PRO A 17 -1.57 -19.39 3.75
C PRO A 17 -0.38 -18.51 3.36
N VAL A 18 0.46 -19.00 2.44
CA VAL A 18 1.50 -18.18 1.81
C VAL A 18 0.87 -17.48 0.62
N TYR A 19 0.56 -16.21 0.75
CA TYR A 19 0.02 -15.44 -0.37
C TYR A 19 1.10 -15.06 -1.37
N ARG A 20 0.69 -15.00 -2.64
CA ARG A 20 1.48 -14.39 -3.72
C ARG A 20 0.61 -13.41 -4.46
N ALA A 21 1.21 -12.35 -4.99
CA ALA A 21 0.54 -11.41 -5.86
C ALA A 21 0.95 -11.67 -7.30
N VAL A 22 -0.01 -11.56 -8.19
CA VAL A 22 0.21 -11.50 -9.64
C VAL A 22 -0.65 -10.36 -10.18
N SER A 23 -0.21 -9.77 -11.29
CA SER A 23 -0.95 -8.69 -11.94
C SER A 23 -0.80 -8.77 -13.45
N GLY A 24 -1.74 -8.20 -14.14
CA GLY A 24 -1.78 -8.12 -15.59
C GLY A 24 -3.16 -7.75 -16.07
N GLU A 25 -3.32 -7.65 -17.36
CA GLU A 25 -4.61 -7.41 -18.02
C GLU A 25 -5.37 -8.72 -18.22
N ILE A 26 -6.67 -8.75 -17.96
CA ILE A 26 -7.51 -9.92 -18.23
C ILE A 26 -7.59 -10.13 -19.74
N THR A 27 -7.11 -11.28 -20.23
CA THR A 27 -7.18 -11.70 -21.64
C THR A 27 -8.29 -12.72 -21.89
N ASP A 28 -8.68 -13.47 -20.86
CA ASP A 28 -9.80 -14.43 -20.93
C ASP A 28 -10.39 -14.63 -19.54
N ILE A 29 -11.70 -14.84 -19.46
CA ILE A 29 -12.41 -15.08 -18.21
C ILE A 29 -13.55 -16.09 -18.42
N SER A 30 -13.67 -16.98 -17.44
CA SER A 30 -14.73 -17.98 -17.36
C SER A 30 -15.16 -18.17 -15.90
N PRO A 31 -16.26 -18.89 -15.61
CA PRO A 31 -16.68 -19.13 -14.23
C PRO A 31 -15.64 -19.84 -13.35
N HIS A 32 -14.65 -20.51 -13.95
CA HIS A 32 -13.67 -21.32 -13.23
C HIS A 32 -12.24 -20.82 -13.34
N PHE A 33 -11.96 -19.88 -14.24
CA PHE A 33 -10.61 -19.39 -14.51
C PHE A 33 -10.62 -17.93 -14.94
N VAL A 34 -9.58 -17.23 -14.57
CA VAL A 34 -9.16 -15.98 -15.18
C VAL A 34 -7.78 -16.17 -15.79
N THR A 35 -7.60 -15.69 -17.02
CA THR A 35 -6.30 -15.64 -17.69
C THR A 35 -5.86 -14.19 -17.75
N ILE A 36 -4.63 -13.92 -17.34
CA ILE A 36 -4.02 -12.58 -17.39
C ILE A 36 -2.81 -12.59 -18.30
N GLY A 37 -2.69 -11.55 -19.10
CA GLY A 37 -1.48 -11.21 -19.83
C GLY A 37 -0.43 -10.64 -18.88
N HIS A 38 0.78 -11.19 -18.92
CA HIS A 38 1.92 -10.74 -18.13
C HIS A 38 3.15 -10.63 -19.02
N VAL A 39 4.16 -9.85 -18.65
CA VAL A 39 5.43 -9.71 -19.41
C VAL A 39 6.13 -11.04 -19.72
N ALA A 40 5.89 -12.08 -18.91
CA ALA A 40 6.42 -13.42 -19.10
C ALA A 40 5.48 -14.34 -19.90
N GLY A 41 4.37 -13.84 -20.46
CA GLY A 41 3.34 -14.60 -21.16
C GLY A 41 2.02 -14.65 -20.40
N GLU A 42 1.09 -15.47 -20.89
CA GLU A 42 -0.21 -15.63 -20.24
C GLU A 42 -0.13 -16.53 -19.00
N ARG A 43 -0.92 -16.18 -18.01
CA ARG A 43 -1.05 -16.95 -16.77
C ARG A 43 -2.51 -17.23 -16.47
N ARG A 44 -2.85 -18.52 -16.35
CA ARG A 44 -4.17 -18.98 -15.99
C ARG A 44 -4.26 -19.24 -14.48
N ILE A 45 -5.31 -18.72 -13.83
CA ILE A 45 -5.53 -18.77 -12.39
C ILE A 45 -6.93 -19.33 -12.16
N ALA A 46 -7.05 -20.31 -11.24
CA ALA A 46 -8.33 -20.90 -10.91
C ALA A 46 -9.20 -19.94 -10.09
N LEU A 47 -10.49 -19.88 -10.43
CA LEU A 47 -11.52 -19.20 -9.65
C LEU A 47 -12.33 -20.26 -8.88
N THR A 48 -12.57 -19.99 -7.59
CA THR A 48 -13.46 -20.81 -6.74
C THR A 48 -14.63 -19.94 -6.28
N ALA A 49 -15.61 -20.54 -5.67
CA ALA A 49 -16.77 -19.83 -5.12
C ALA A 49 -16.39 -18.87 -3.97
N GLU A 50 -15.25 -19.08 -3.35
CA GLU A 50 -14.71 -18.22 -2.27
C GLU A 50 -13.94 -17.02 -2.80
N ALA A 51 -13.57 -17.00 -4.08
CA ALA A 51 -12.87 -15.88 -4.70
C ALA A 51 -13.73 -14.62 -4.65
N THR A 52 -13.12 -13.53 -4.24
CA THR A 52 -13.81 -12.23 -4.15
C THR A 52 -13.14 -11.22 -5.08
N ALA A 53 -13.92 -10.26 -5.58
CA ALA A 53 -13.39 -9.19 -6.42
C ALA A 53 -13.80 -7.81 -5.90
N TRP A 54 -13.04 -6.80 -6.33
CA TRP A 54 -13.27 -5.39 -6.02
C TRP A 54 -12.96 -4.52 -7.24
N ARG A 55 -13.89 -3.61 -7.58
CA ARG A 55 -13.69 -2.56 -8.58
C ARG A 55 -14.44 -1.30 -8.13
N GLY A 56 -13.86 -0.61 -7.15
CA GLY A 56 -14.52 0.52 -6.51
C GLY A 56 -15.52 0.13 -5.42
N GLU A 57 -16.10 -1.03 -5.55
CA GLU A 57 -16.97 -1.72 -4.59
C GLU A 57 -16.76 -3.23 -4.69
N PRO A 58 -17.17 -4.01 -3.68
CA PRO A 58 -17.17 -5.46 -3.79
C PRO A 58 -18.05 -5.94 -4.95
N LEU A 59 -17.55 -6.91 -5.72
CA LEU A 59 -18.30 -7.51 -6.82
C LEU A 59 -17.98 -9.01 -6.92
N ASP A 60 -18.87 -9.71 -7.64
CA ASP A 60 -18.62 -11.10 -8.01
C ASP A 60 -17.54 -11.16 -9.11
N PRO A 61 -16.58 -12.12 -9.05
CA PRO A 61 -15.57 -12.26 -10.10
C PRO A 61 -16.12 -12.40 -11.52
N SER A 62 -17.33 -12.90 -11.71
CA SER A 62 -18.00 -12.97 -13.02
C SER A 62 -18.35 -11.62 -13.63
N ALA A 63 -18.33 -10.55 -12.85
CA ALA A 63 -18.56 -9.18 -13.31
C ALA A 63 -17.29 -8.48 -13.83
N LEU A 64 -16.12 -9.15 -13.76
CA LEU A 64 -14.88 -8.69 -14.36
C LEU A 64 -14.96 -8.81 -15.89
N SER A 65 -14.17 -8.02 -16.59
CA SER A 65 -14.18 -7.92 -18.05
C SER A 65 -12.78 -8.13 -18.63
N ILE A 66 -12.72 -8.64 -19.85
CA ILE A 66 -11.50 -8.63 -20.64
C ILE A 66 -11.05 -7.17 -20.82
N GLY A 67 -9.77 -6.89 -20.63
CA GLY A 67 -9.20 -5.56 -20.65
C GLY A 67 -9.13 -4.89 -19.26
N ASP A 68 -9.69 -5.49 -18.20
CA ASP A 68 -9.46 -5.00 -16.84
C ASP A 68 -8.01 -5.27 -16.42
N ASP A 69 -7.32 -4.25 -15.93
CA ASP A 69 -6.05 -4.41 -15.22
C ASP A 69 -6.32 -4.98 -13.83
N VAL A 70 -5.71 -6.11 -13.50
CA VAL A 70 -5.99 -6.77 -12.22
C VAL A 70 -4.73 -7.03 -11.41
N VAL A 71 -4.93 -6.96 -10.10
CA VAL A 71 -4.03 -7.54 -9.11
C VAL A 71 -4.74 -8.68 -8.45
N ILE A 72 -4.14 -9.86 -8.46
CA ILE A 72 -4.75 -11.08 -7.92
C ILE A 72 -3.88 -11.61 -6.78
N ARG A 73 -4.48 -11.74 -5.60
CA ARG A 73 -3.89 -12.51 -4.51
C ARG A 73 -4.18 -13.98 -4.75
N ILE A 74 -3.13 -14.77 -4.83
CA ILE A 74 -3.22 -16.21 -5.05
C ILE A 74 -2.74 -17.02 -3.86
N ILE A 75 -3.42 -18.11 -3.61
CA ILE A 75 -3.00 -19.17 -2.69
C ILE A 75 -2.37 -20.26 -3.55
N PRO A 76 -1.15 -20.73 -3.22
CA PRO A 76 -0.54 -21.88 -3.90
C PRO A 76 -1.42 -23.11 -3.74
N SER A 77 -1.67 -23.85 -4.81
CA SER A 77 -2.33 -25.13 -4.77
C SER A 77 -1.33 -26.28 -4.96
N GLN A 78 -1.70 -27.47 -4.53
CA GLN A 78 -0.89 -28.67 -4.70
C GLN A 78 -0.69 -29.05 -6.19
N SER A 79 -1.61 -28.63 -7.06
CA SER A 79 -1.53 -28.84 -8.51
C SER A 79 -0.58 -27.89 -9.24
N GLY A 80 0.01 -26.91 -8.53
CA GLY A 80 0.85 -25.87 -9.12
C GLY A 80 0.05 -24.72 -9.78
N THR A 81 -1.24 -24.90 -10.01
CA THR A 81 -2.13 -23.83 -10.46
C THR A 81 -2.49 -22.94 -9.28
N GLY A 82 -2.24 -21.63 -9.35
CA GLY A 82 -2.66 -20.70 -8.29
C GLY A 82 -4.18 -20.62 -8.21
N ILE A 83 -4.71 -20.49 -7.01
CA ILE A 83 -6.13 -20.25 -6.76
C ILE A 83 -6.30 -18.78 -6.38
N ALA A 84 -7.18 -18.07 -7.06
CA ALA A 84 -7.51 -16.70 -6.71
C ALA A 84 -8.24 -16.65 -5.36
N ASP A 85 -7.73 -15.84 -4.45
CA ASP A 85 -8.36 -15.52 -3.17
C ASP A 85 -9.08 -14.18 -3.25
N ARG A 86 -8.39 -13.16 -3.79
CA ARG A 86 -8.92 -11.81 -3.98
C ARG A 86 -8.43 -11.21 -5.28
N ILE A 87 -9.32 -10.48 -5.96
CA ILE A 87 -9.02 -9.80 -7.22
C ILE A 87 -9.37 -8.32 -7.06
N TRP A 88 -8.43 -7.44 -7.37
CA TRP A 88 -8.65 -5.99 -7.47
C TRP A 88 -8.53 -5.59 -8.93
N ALA A 89 -9.64 -5.07 -9.50
CA ALA A 89 -9.67 -4.62 -10.88
C ALA A 89 -9.52 -3.10 -10.96
N ASN A 90 -8.61 -2.64 -11.81
CA ASN A 90 -8.36 -1.23 -12.11
C ASN A 90 -8.11 -0.39 -10.85
N ILE A 91 -7.60 -1.00 -9.77
CA ILE A 91 -7.34 -0.28 -8.53
C ILE A 91 -6.16 0.66 -8.72
N GLY A 92 -6.31 1.90 -8.26
CA GLY A 92 -5.26 2.90 -8.26
C GLY A 92 -5.19 3.65 -6.94
N ARG A 93 -4.03 4.26 -6.69
CA ARG A 93 -3.77 5.11 -5.52
C ARG A 93 -2.99 6.33 -5.93
N VAL A 94 -3.40 7.48 -5.42
CA VAL A 94 -2.67 8.73 -5.54
C VAL A 94 -2.45 9.29 -4.14
N CYS A 95 -1.18 9.51 -3.79
CA CYS A 95 -0.77 10.02 -2.49
C CYS A 95 0.24 11.16 -2.65
N GLY A 96 -0.15 12.38 -2.31
CA GLY A 96 0.72 13.54 -2.53
C GLY A 96 0.10 14.86 -2.13
N THR A 97 0.63 15.93 -2.70
CA THR A 97 0.17 17.31 -2.49
C THR A 97 -0.79 17.71 -3.60
N ILE A 98 -1.97 18.20 -3.25
CA ILE A 98 -2.88 18.84 -4.20
C ILE A 98 -2.21 20.12 -4.71
N ILE A 99 -1.99 20.23 -6.02
CA ILE A 99 -1.41 21.43 -6.67
C ILE A 99 -2.49 22.28 -7.35
N GLU A 100 -3.57 21.63 -7.83
CA GLU A 100 -4.74 22.30 -8.40
C GLU A 100 -6.02 21.64 -7.91
N ALA A 101 -7.09 22.42 -7.78
CA ALA A 101 -8.42 21.93 -7.44
C ALA A 101 -9.47 22.79 -8.14
N GLU A 102 -10.30 22.15 -8.99
CA GLU A 102 -11.38 22.80 -9.72
C GLU A 102 -12.63 21.90 -9.73
N GLY A 103 -13.66 22.34 -9.07
CA GLY A 103 -14.90 21.56 -8.93
C GLY A 103 -14.64 20.22 -8.27
N ASN A 104 -14.82 19.14 -9.05
CA ASN A 104 -14.60 17.76 -8.61
C ASN A 104 -13.25 17.16 -9.06
N ARG A 105 -12.39 17.98 -9.65
CA ARG A 105 -11.07 17.58 -10.18
C ARG A 105 -9.95 18.10 -9.30
N LEU A 106 -9.00 17.22 -9.01
CA LEU A 106 -7.77 17.55 -8.32
C LEU A 106 -6.59 17.13 -9.18
N VAL A 107 -5.56 17.97 -9.22
CA VAL A 107 -4.23 17.59 -9.72
C VAL A 107 -3.31 17.41 -8.52
N VAL A 108 -2.72 16.22 -8.40
CA VAL A 108 -1.93 15.84 -7.24
C VAL A 108 -0.50 15.52 -7.66
N ALA A 109 0.46 16.18 -7.05
CA ALA A 109 1.88 15.90 -7.20
C ALA A 109 2.32 14.90 -6.13
N GLU A 110 2.77 13.72 -6.54
CA GLU A 110 3.22 12.66 -5.64
C GLU A 110 4.70 12.82 -5.27
N CYS A 111 5.57 12.94 -6.25
CA CYS A 111 7.00 13.19 -6.07
C CYS A 111 7.56 13.93 -7.28
N ALA A 112 8.81 14.40 -7.18
CA ALA A 112 9.44 15.18 -8.24
C ALA A 112 9.71 14.39 -9.54
N MET A 113 9.74 13.06 -9.46
CA MET A 113 10.06 12.17 -10.57
C MET A 113 8.83 11.62 -11.31
N ARG A 114 7.63 11.99 -10.86
CA ARG A 114 6.38 11.52 -11.44
C ARG A 114 5.54 12.69 -11.89
N GLU A 115 4.95 12.58 -13.08
CA GLU A 115 3.98 13.54 -13.58
C GLU A 115 2.80 13.66 -12.60
N PRO A 116 2.27 14.89 -12.41
CA PRO A 116 1.09 15.09 -11.57
C PRO A 116 -0.09 14.24 -12.04
N GLN A 117 -0.80 13.66 -11.10
CA GLN A 117 -1.91 12.74 -11.35
C GLN A 117 -3.24 13.47 -11.30
N LEU A 118 -4.12 13.18 -12.26
CA LEU A 118 -5.49 13.67 -12.27
C LEU A 118 -6.39 12.77 -11.44
N VAL A 119 -7.10 13.34 -10.48
CA VAL A 119 -8.09 12.65 -9.64
C VAL A 119 -9.45 13.31 -9.85
N GLU A 120 -10.45 12.54 -10.24
CA GLU A 120 -11.85 12.96 -10.27
C GLU A 120 -12.61 12.38 -9.08
N ILE A 121 -13.40 13.20 -8.39
CA ILE A 121 -14.16 12.81 -7.21
C ILE A 121 -15.64 13.02 -7.47
N SER A 122 -16.42 11.95 -7.57
CA SER A 122 -17.86 12.08 -7.73
C SER A 122 -18.49 12.76 -6.50
N PRO A 123 -19.67 13.41 -6.63
CA PRO A 123 -20.34 14.02 -5.48
C PRO A 123 -20.60 13.04 -4.33
N LEU A 124 -20.89 11.78 -4.64
CA LEU A 124 -21.11 10.73 -3.63
C LEU A 124 -19.80 10.33 -2.93
N ALA A 125 -18.72 10.20 -3.68
CA ALA A 125 -17.40 9.90 -3.12
C ALA A 125 -16.84 11.08 -2.30
N SER A 126 -17.13 12.32 -2.69
CA SER A 126 -16.71 13.52 -2.00
C SER A 126 -17.12 13.51 -0.52
N VAL A 127 -18.35 13.10 -0.22
CA VAL A 127 -18.83 13.01 1.17
C VAL A 127 -17.97 12.04 2.00
N ARG A 128 -17.58 10.90 1.44
CA ARG A 128 -16.74 9.89 2.12
C ARG A 128 -15.30 10.38 2.25
N ILE A 129 -14.76 11.00 1.21
CA ILE A 129 -13.39 11.49 1.18
C ILE A 129 -13.22 12.62 2.18
N MET A 130 -14.14 13.58 2.22
CA MET A 130 -14.08 14.74 3.11
C MET A 130 -14.14 14.38 4.61
N VAL A 131 -14.63 13.21 4.97
CA VAL A 131 -14.56 12.72 6.37
C VAL A 131 -13.11 12.61 6.85
N LYS A 132 -12.21 12.15 5.99
CA LYS A 132 -10.79 12.01 6.32
C LYS A 132 -9.92 13.12 5.73
N ALA A 133 -10.32 13.71 4.62
CA ALA A 133 -9.59 14.75 3.88
C ALA A 133 -10.48 15.99 3.67
N PRO A 134 -10.71 16.83 4.70
CA PRO A 134 -11.63 17.96 4.63
C PRO A 134 -11.14 19.13 3.77
N ASN A 135 -9.84 19.20 3.48
CA ASN A 135 -9.23 20.31 2.73
C ASN A 135 -8.84 19.87 1.31
N LEU A 136 -9.80 19.82 0.40
CA LEU A 136 -9.56 19.49 -1.02
C LEU A 136 -9.14 20.77 -1.78
N ARG A 137 -7.97 21.32 -1.44
CA ARG A 137 -7.44 22.55 -2.04
C ARG A 137 -5.92 22.55 -2.11
N PRO A 138 -5.32 23.37 -2.99
CA PRO A 138 -3.89 23.41 -3.21
C PRO A 138 -3.06 23.59 -1.93
N GLY A 139 -1.97 22.85 -1.85
CA GLY A 139 -1.03 22.84 -0.73
C GLY A 139 -1.35 21.82 0.37
N TYR A 140 -2.49 21.14 0.35
CA TYR A 140 -2.80 20.10 1.31
C TYR A 140 -2.43 18.72 0.79
N LEU A 141 -2.01 17.86 1.71
CA LEU A 141 -1.73 16.46 1.42
C LEU A 141 -3.02 15.67 1.27
N ILE A 142 -3.02 14.69 0.38
CA ILE A 142 -4.13 13.77 0.19
C ILE A 142 -3.62 12.36 -0.10
N ASP A 143 -4.41 11.37 0.27
CA ASP A 143 -4.13 9.95 0.03
C ASP A 143 -5.45 9.27 -0.35
N ILE A 144 -5.64 8.99 -1.62
CA ILE A 144 -6.90 8.49 -2.21
C ILE A 144 -6.67 7.18 -2.92
N ILE A 145 -7.57 6.23 -2.68
CA ILE A 145 -7.73 5.02 -3.49
C ILE A 145 -9.00 5.14 -4.32
N GLY A 146 -8.93 4.62 -5.52
CA GLY A 146 -10.02 4.64 -6.48
C GLY A 146 -9.87 3.61 -7.58
N VAL A 147 -10.64 3.79 -8.64
CA VAL A 147 -10.56 3.01 -9.87
C VAL A 147 -9.90 3.87 -10.94
N ARG A 148 -8.85 3.32 -11.56
CA ARG A 148 -8.16 3.98 -12.66
C ARG A 148 -8.84 3.66 -13.99
N HIS A 149 -9.06 4.68 -14.77
CA HIS A 149 -9.46 4.54 -16.17
C HIS A 149 -8.61 5.49 -17.00
N GLN A 150 -7.79 4.94 -17.88
CA GLN A 150 -6.74 5.67 -18.57
C GLN A 150 -5.82 6.40 -17.56
N ASP A 151 -5.58 7.68 -17.75
CA ASP A 151 -4.71 8.50 -16.89
C ASP A 151 -5.45 9.17 -15.71
N VAL A 152 -6.73 8.84 -15.50
CA VAL A 152 -7.57 9.44 -14.46
C VAL A 152 -7.84 8.45 -13.34
N LEU A 153 -7.60 8.86 -12.09
CA LEU A 153 -8.07 8.12 -10.91
C LEU A 153 -9.46 8.63 -10.51
N TYR A 154 -10.46 7.79 -10.59
CA TYR A 154 -11.79 8.06 -10.01
C TYR A 154 -11.75 7.74 -8.53
N GLY A 155 -11.55 8.77 -7.70
CA GLY A 155 -11.37 8.64 -6.26
C GLY A 155 -12.63 8.16 -5.56
N ILE A 156 -12.48 7.16 -4.69
CA ILE A 156 -13.58 6.52 -3.96
C ILE A 156 -13.48 6.77 -2.47
N VAL A 157 -12.28 6.69 -1.91
CA VAL A 157 -12.05 6.82 -0.48
C VAL A 157 -10.69 7.44 -0.17
N ALA A 158 -10.64 8.33 0.82
CA ALA A 158 -9.39 8.71 1.43
C ALA A 158 -8.97 7.61 2.42
N THR A 159 -7.76 7.07 2.27
CA THR A 159 -7.28 5.96 3.11
C THR A 159 -6.78 6.45 4.45
N SER A 160 -6.09 7.59 4.46
CA SER A 160 -5.47 8.16 5.66
C SER A 160 -6.15 9.48 6.05
N PRO A 161 -6.27 9.76 7.34
CA PRO A 161 -6.65 11.08 7.80
C PRO A 161 -5.68 12.13 7.25
N GLN A 162 -6.24 13.19 6.66
CA GLN A 162 -5.45 14.30 6.14
C GLN A 162 -4.70 15.00 7.29
N PRO A 163 -3.40 15.22 7.15
CA PRO A 163 -2.68 16.03 8.11
C PRO A 163 -3.28 17.44 8.21
N PRO A 164 -3.31 18.05 9.40
CA PRO A 164 -3.92 19.38 9.60
C PRO A 164 -3.08 20.53 9.05
N TYR A 165 -1.92 20.24 8.50
CA TYR A 165 -0.96 21.19 7.97
C TYR A 165 -0.82 21.06 6.44
N ARG A 166 -0.35 22.11 5.82
CA ARG A 166 0.01 22.12 4.40
C ARG A 166 1.35 21.38 4.19
N SER A 167 1.56 20.90 2.99
CA SER A 167 2.79 20.15 2.64
C SER A 167 4.08 20.98 2.77
N ASP A 168 3.98 22.32 2.63
CA ASP A 168 5.07 23.26 2.85
C ASP A 168 5.32 23.57 4.34
N HIS A 169 4.45 23.14 5.23
CA HIS A 169 4.52 23.33 6.69
C HIS A 169 4.57 22.00 7.46
N VAL A 170 5.12 20.95 6.88
CA VAL A 170 5.26 19.67 7.57
C VAL A 170 6.09 19.84 8.84
N PRO A 171 5.53 19.55 10.03
CA PRO A 171 6.26 19.73 11.27
C PRO A 171 7.44 18.76 11.37
N PRO A 172 8.51 19.11 12.08
CA PRO A 172 9.61 18.20 12.32
C PRO A 172 9.08 16.96 13.06
N HIS A 173 9.55 15.80 12.63
CA HIS A 173 9.19 14.55 13.29
C HIS A 173 9.74 14.57 14.72
N ARG A 174 8.89 14.16 15.66
CA ARG A 174 9.38 13.84 17.02
C ARG A 174 9.77 12.36 17.01
N PRO A 175 11.04 12.03 17.32
CA PRO A 175 11.43 10.65 17.41
C PRO A 175 10.57 9.95 18.45
N ALA A 176 10.10 8.75 18.13
CA ALA A 176 9.47 7.91 19.13
C ALA A 176 10.52 7.50 20.16
N ALA A 177 10.24 7.70 21.43
CA ALA A 177 11.13 7.21 22.49
C ALA A 177 11.28 5.68 22.32
N GLY A 178 12.50 5.20 22.06
CA GLY A 178 12.75 3.77 21.88
C GLY A 178 13.51 3.34 20.62
N TRP A 179 14.05 4.26 19.84
CA TRP A 179 14.78 4.01 18.59
C TRP A 179 16.11 3.24 18.73
N LEU A 180 16.49 2.85 19.93
CA LEU A 180 17.64 1.97 20.16
C LEU A 180 17.31 0.47 19.96
N SER A 181 16.09 0.15 19.52
CA SER A 181 15.70 -1.22 19.21
C SER A 181 15.94 -1.54 17.72
N ASP A 182 16.29 -2.78 17.43
CA ASP A 182 16.45 -3.31 16.06
C ASP A 182 15.12 -3.36 15.28
N SER A 183 14.03 -2.79 15.82
CA SER A 183 12.70 -2.79 15.23
C SER A 183 12.00 -1.44 15.33
N ILE A 184 11.21 -1.13 14.30
CA ILE A 184 10.40 0.07 14.16
C ILE A 184 8.93 -0.35 14.01
N THR A 185 8.03 0.26 14.78
CA THR A 185 6.59 0.01 14.67
C THR A 185 5.85 1.21 14.13
N GLY A 186 4.86 0.98 13.26
CA GLY A 186 4.05 2.02 12.64
C GLY A 186 3.00 1.45 11.72
N SER A 187 2.71 2.13 10.63
CA SER A 187 1.88 1.63 9.53
C SER A 187 2.70 1.48 8.26
N ALA A 188 2.32 0.50 7.45
CA ALA A 188 2.80 0.35 6.08
C ALA A 188 1.63 0.49 5.11
N VAL A 189 1.93 1.05 3.95
CA VAL A 189 0.99 1.26 2.86
C VAL A 189 1.55 0.64 1.58
N TRP A 190 0.76 0.58 0.53
CA TRP A 190 1.26 0.23 -0.80
C TRP A 190 1.42 1.48 -1.66
N HIS A 191 2.36 1.41 -2.57
CA HIS A 191 2.65 2.44 -3.57
C HIS A 191 2.20 1.94 -4.94
N GLU A 192 1.52 2.79 -5.71
CA GLU A 192 1.19 2.50 -7.10
C GLU A 192 2.45 2.69 -7.97
N PRO A 193 2.94 1.65 -8.64
CA PRO A 193 4.14 1.78 -9.45
C PRO A 193 3.87 2.64 -10.69
N ALA A 194 4.76 3.60 -10.95
CA ALA A 194 4.69 4.41 -12.17
C ALA A 194 5.21 3.64 -13.40
N HIS A 195 6.28 2.87 -13.22
CA HIS A 195 6.99 2.17 -14.30
C HIS A 195 7.61 0.84 -13.87
N GLU A 196 7.38 0.41 -12.62
CA GLU A 196 7.93 -0.87 -12.16
C GLU A 196 7.11 -2.04 -12.69
N PRO A 197 7.75 -3.15 -13.08
CA PRO A 197 7.01 -4.35 -13.43
C PRO A 197 6.19 -4.79 -12.21
N TYR A 198 4.91 -4.97 -12.39
CA TYR A 198 4.07 -5.57 -11.38
C TYR A 198 4.67 -6.91 -10.92
N GLY A 199 4.68 -7.17 -9.63
CA GLY A 199 5.19 -8.42 -9.06
C GLY A 199 6.58 -8.35 -8.44
N VAL A 200 7.27 -7.22 -8.53
CA VAL A 200 8.52 -6.99 -7.79
C VAL A 200 8.23 -6.87 -6.30
N LEU A 201 8.93 -7.68 -5.51
CA LEU A 201 8.89 -7.58 -4.04
C LEU A 201 9.87 -6.51 -3.58
N GLY A 202 9.43 -5.64 -2.67
CA GLY A 202 10.31 -4.60 -2.14
C GLY A 202 9.62 -3.67 -1.14
N VAL A 203 10.46 -2.89 -0.47
CA VAL A 203 10.04 -1.87 0.47
C VAL A 203 10.77 -0.57 0.20
N PHE A 204 10.04 0.53 0.16
CA PHE A 204 10.58 1.88 0.18
C PHE A 204 10.76 2.29 1.64
N TYR A 205 12.01 2.53 2.02
CA TYR A 205 12.42 2.77 3.39
C TYR A 205 12.69 4.26 3.63
N PRO A 206 12.37 4.82 4.80
CA PRO A 206 12.49 6.27 5.02
C PRO A 206 13.92 6.80 5.16
N ALA A 207 14.88 5.96 5.50
CA ALA A 207 16.28 6.36 5.72
C ALA A 207 17.23 5.57 4.80
N VAL A 208 17.04 5.69 3.49
CA VAL A 208 17.96 5.11 2.51
C VAL A 208 19.24 5.93 2.44
N ASP A 209 20.38 5.25 2.37
CA ASP A 209 21.68 5.88 2.19
C ASP A 209 21.72 6.68 0.87
N PRO A 210 21.90 8.01 0.91
CA PRO A 210 21.97 8.85 -0.27
C PRO A 210 23.02 8.41 -1.29
N ALA A 211 24.12 7.79 -0.83
CA ALA A 211 25.17 7.28 -1.71
C ALA A 211 24.70 6.12 -2.60
N THR A 212 23.58 5.45 -2.28
CA THR A 212 23.08 4.28 -3.02
C THR A 212 21.90 4.58 -3.93
N GLY A 213 21.47 5.84 -4.05
CA GLY A 213 20.51 6.24 -5.08
C GLY A 213 19.18 6.83 -4.61
N CYS A 214 19.05 7.24 -3.37
CA CYS A 214 18.01 8.18 -3.00
C CYS A 214 18.34 9.54 -3.59
N PHE A 215 17.60 9.97 -4.60
CA PHE A 215 17.76 11.29 -5.16
C PHE A 215 17.40 12.34 -4.08
N GLU A 216 18.30 13.29 -3.86
CA GLU A 216 18.20 14.37 -2.87
C GLU A 216 16.92 15.20 -2.98
N ASP A 217 16.20 15.15 -4.10
CA ASP A 217 14.98 15.93 -4.32
C ASP A 217 13.82 15.54 -3.38
N ALA A 218 13.75 14.33 -2.92
CA ALA A 218 12.80 13.96 -1.86
C ALA A 218 13.25 14.51 -0.49
N ALA A 219 14.56 14.62 -0.26
CA ALA A 219 15.14 15.19 0.95
C ALA A 219 15.22 16.72 0.90
N ALA A 220 15.40 17.33 -0.28
CA ALA A 220 15.54 18.78 -0.44
C ALA A 220 14.26 19.57 -0.17
N LYS A 221 13.09 18.97 -0.30
CA LYS A 221 11.81 19.56 0.12
C LYS A 221 11.46 19.30 1.59
N VAL A 222 12.26 18.51 2.28
CA VAL A 222 12.18 18.33 3.72
C VAL A 222 12.74 19.60 4.36
N ALA A 223 11.92 20.36 5.09
CA ALA A 223 12.35 21.55 5.80
C ALA A 223 13.61 21.25 6.62
N PRO A 224 14.55 22.22 6.79
CA PRO A 224 15.89 21.99 7.38
C PRO A 224 15.89 21.29 8.75
N GLY A 225 14.79 21.25 9.48
CA GLY A 225 14.60 20.49 10.73
C GLY A 225 14.20 19.01 10.55
N GLN A 226 13.72 18.63 9.37
CA GLN A 226 13.17 17.28 9.15
C GLN A 226 14.25 16.24 8.81
N ALA A 227 15.31 16.62 8.14
CA ALA A 227 16.46 15.75 7.92
C ALA A 227 17.08 15.27 9.24
N GLN A 228 16.89 16.01 10.33
CA GLN A 228 17.39 15.61 11.65
C GLN A 228 16.62 14.46 12.29
N SER A 229 15.35 14.30 11.96
CA SER A 229 14.51 13.27 12.59
C SER A 229 14.72 11.86 12.05
N PHE A 230 15.35 11.70 10.88
CA PHE A 230 15.82 10.40 10.39
C PHE A 230 17.23 10.03 10.88
N ARG A 231 17.94 10.92 11.56
CA ARG A 231 19.28 10.62 12.09
C ARG A 231 19.30 9.49 13.11
N GLU A 232 18.16 9.16 13.67
CA GLU A 232 18.02 8.06 14.62
C GLU A 232 17.71 6.72 13.97
N LEU A 233 17.33 6.72 12.66
CA LEU A 233 17.16 5.50 11.89
C LEU A 233 18.50 5.12 11.25
N PRO A 234 18.89 3.84 11.30
CA PRO A 234 20.05 3.40 10.55
C PRO A 234 19.81 3.61 9.07
N TYR A 235 20.77 4.16 8.38
CA TYR A 235 20.76 4.25 6.94
C TYR A 235 20.93 2.87 6.34
N LEU A 236 20.02 2.49 5.44
CA LEU A 236 20.07 1.25 4.70
C LEU A 236 20.37 1.53 3.23
N ALA A 237 21.30 0.79 2.65
CA ALA A 237 21.55 0.84 1.22
C ALA A 237 20.39 0.21 0.45
N ILE A 238 20.16 0.65 -0.80
CA ILE A 238 19.27 -0.05 -1.73
C ILE A 238 19.78 -1.50 -1.86
N GLY A 239 18.86 -2.46 -1.83
CA GLY A 239 19.16 -3.89 -1.81
C GLY A 239 19.37 -4.49 -0.41
N SER A 240 19.48 -3.68 0.66
CA SER A 240 19.52 -4.20 2.03
C SER A 240 18.26 -4.99 2.36
N ALA A 241 18.40 -6.05 3.15
CA ALA A 241 17.28 -6.87 3.59
C ALA A 241 16.59 -6.24 4.80
N LEU A 242 15.27 -6.08 4.72
CA LEU A 242 14.43 -5.56 5.78
C LEU A 242 13.24 -6.53 6.00
N THR A 243 13.09 -7.02 7.22
CA THR A 243 11.93 -7.86 7.55
C THR A 243 10.75 -6.98 7.89
N VAL A 244 9.67 -7.15 7.13
CA VAL A 244 8.38 -6.46 7.34
C VAL A 244 7.38 -7.48 7.88
N ARG A 245 6.76 -7.16 9.00
CA ARG A 245 5.66 -7.96 9.58
C ARG A 245 4.38 -7.14 9.56
N ASN A 246 3.34 -7.71 8.98
CA ASN A 246 1.96 -7.21 9.12
C ASN A 246 1.40 -7.68 10.46
N GLU A 247 1.15 -6.77 11.39
CA GLU A 247 0.65 -7.09 12.74
C GLU A 247 -0.81 -7.56 12.74
N CYS A 248 -1.60 -7.23 11.70
CA CYS A 248 -3.01 -7.63 11.61
C CYS A 248 -3.14 -9.11 11.23
N THR A 249 -2.26 -9.62 10.37
CA THR A 249 -2.26 -11.00 9.87
C THR A 249 -1.17 -11.85 10.49
N ASN A 250 -0.19 -11.24 11.17
CA ASN A 250 1.05 -11.86 11.63
C ASN A 250 1.94 -12.42 10.51
N MET A 251 1.69 -12.08 9.26
CA MET A 251 2.55 -12.47 8.13
C MET A 251 3.82 -11.63 8.13
N SER A 252 4.92 -12.25 7.76
CA SER A 252 6.24 -11.60 7.75
C SER A 252 7.04 -12.03 6.53
N TRP A 253 7.70 -11.07 5.89
CA TRP A 253 8.59 -11.30 4.75
C TRP A 253 9.86 -10.45 4.88
N THR A 254 10.98 -11.03 4.49
CA THR A 254 12.21 -10.27 4.31
C THR A 254 12.24 -9.73 2.88
N LEU A 255 12.26 -8.42 2.74
CA LEU A 255 12.13 -7.68 1.49
C LEU A 255 13.41 -6.86 1.25
N PRO A 256 13.83 -6.68 0.01
CA PRO A 256 14.89 -5.73 -0.31
C PRO A 256 14.36 -4.29 -0.19
N VAL A 257 15.20 -3.41 0.30
CA VAL A 257 14.97 -1.96 0.19
C VAL A 257 15.14 -1.57 -1.28
N THR A 258 14.09 -1.05 -1.91
CA THR A 258 14.08 -0.69 -3.34
C THR A 258 14.21 0.80 -3.58
N GLY A 259 13.98 1.63 -2.57
CA GLY A 259 14.09 3.08 -2.71
C GLY A 259 13.66 3.82 -1.45
N CYS A 260 13.59 5.16 -1.58
CA CYS A 260 13.11 6.03 -0.52
C CYS A 260 11.59 6.02 -0.44
N SER A 261 11.05 6.00 0.77
CA SER A 261 9.62 6.20 0.99
C SER A 261 9.24 7.67 0.81
N PRO A 262 8.43 8.02 -0.19
CA PRO A 262 8.01 9.40 -0.41
C PRO A 262 6.97 9.87 0.60
N THR A 263 6.24 8.94 1.23
CA THR A 263 5.08 9.26 2.07
C THR A 263 5.26 8.90 3.54
N ALA A 264 6.34 8.20 3.90
CA ALA A 264 6.66 7.92 5.29
C ALA A 264 6.69 9.22 6.10
N ARG A 265 6.10 9.18 7.28
CA ARG A 265 5.98 10.29 8.23
C ARG A 265 5.08 11.46 7.83
N LEU A 266 4.55 11.48 6.62
CA LEU A 266 3.60 12.52 6.21
C LEU A 266 2.21 12.27 6.81
N PHE A 267 1.87 11.02 7.10
CA PHE A 267 0.55 10.61 7.56
C PHE A 267 0.60 9.79 8.85
N ASN A 268 -0.50 9.85 9.58
CA ASN A 268 -0.83 8.90 10.64
C ASN A 268 -1.99 8.04 10.14
N ASP A 269 -1.69 6.81 9.77
CA ASP A 269 -2.68 5.91 9.22
C ASP A 269 -3.52 5.26 10.31
N HIS A 270 -4.82 5.15 10.07
CA HIS A 270 -5.74 4.43 10.93
C HIS A 270 -6.18 3.13 10.26
N CYS A 271 -5.44 2.07 10.53
CA CYS A 271 -5.69 0.75 9.96
C CYS A 271 -6.81 0.04 10.72
N VAL A 272 -8.04 0.23 10.27
CA VAL A 272 -9.26 -0.24 10.94
C VAL A 272 -9.24 -1.76 11.16
N ALA A 273 -8.72 -2.53 10.20
CA ALA A 273 -8.61 -3.99 10.29
C ALA A 273 -7.75 -4.45 11.49
N CYS A 274 -6.76 -3.65 11.88
CA CYS A 274 -5.89 -3.95 13.01
C CYS A 274 -6.48 -3.54 14.37
N LYS A 275 -7.62 -2.86 14.39
CA LYS A 275 -8.33 -2.42 15.61
C LYS A 275 -7.47 -1.62 16.60
N THR A 276 -6.54 -0.82 16.09
CA THR A 276 -5.62 -0.04 16.92
C THR A 276 -5.78 1.46 16.68
N SER A 277 -5.13 2.26 17.53
CA SER A 277 -5.01 3.71 17.36
C SER A 277 -4.20 4.04 16.09
N PRO A 278 -4.36 5.26 15.54
CA PRO A 278 -3.54 5.73 14.42
C PRO A 278 -2.04 5.64 14.72
N ARG A 279 -1.26 5.24 13.71
CA ARG A 279 0.20 5.13 13.78
C ARG A 279 0.86 5.89 12.64
N GLY A 280 2.04 6.44 12.91
CA GLY A 280 2.86 7.08 11.88
C GLY A 280 3.23 6.09 10.78
N ARG A 281 3.16 6.52 9.53
CA ARG A 281 3.59 5.74 8.36
C ARG A 281 5.10 5.59 8.37
N ILE A 282 5.58 4.35 8.27
CA ILE A 282 7.01 3.99 8.36
C ILE A 282 7.55 3.34 7.09
N ALA A 283 6.70 2.87 6.20
CA ALA A 283 7.12 2.26 4.94
C ALA A 283 6.03 2.37 3.87
N ASP A 284 6.47 2.47 2.63
CA ASP A 284 5.67 2.20 1.45
C ASP A 284 6.14 0.86 0.86
N LEU A 285 5.22 -0.02 0.55
CA LEU A 285 5.53 -1.34 -0.01
C LEU A 285 5.23 -1.35 -1.51
N THR A 286 5.96 -2.15 -2.26
CA THR A 286 5.48 -2.52 -3.58
C THR A 286 4.13 -3.21 -3.44
N LEU A 287 3.28 -3.08 -4.44
CA LEU A 287 1.94 -3.66 -4.45
C LEU A 287 1.99 -5.18 -4.19
N ALA A 288 2.94 -5.89 -4.81
CA ALA A 288 3.14 -7.32 -4.62
C ALA A 288 3.52 -7.67 -3.16
N SER A 289 4.39 -6.87 -2.53
CA SER A 289 4.77 -7.08 -1.14
C SER A 289 3.61 -6.86 -0.17
N PHE A 290 2.83 -5.81 -0.42
CA PHE A 290 1.67 -5.49 0.41
C PHE A 290 0.64 -6.62 0.40
N VAL A 291 0.31 -7.13 -0.80
CA VAL A 291 -0.63 -8.24 -0.98
C VAL A 291 -0.06 -9.55 -0.42
N ALA A 292 1.23 -9.83 -0.62
CA ALA A 292 1.87 -11.04 -0.09
C ALA A 292 1.90 -11.06 1.46
N LEU A 293 1.91 -9.90 2.08
CA LEU A 293 1.77 -9.73 3.54
C LEU A 293 0.32 -9.77 4.01
N GLY A 294 -0.64 -10.10 3.14
CA GLY A 294 -2.06 -10.16 3.47
C GLY A 294 -2.75 -8.80 3.59
N GLY A 295 -2.18 -7.77 2.98
CA GLY A 295 -2.80 -6.46 2.88
C GLY A 295 -3.99 -6.46 1.91
N GLU A 296 -5.03 -5.69 2.23
CA GLU A 296 -6.20 -5.42 1.38
C GLU A 296 -5.98 -4.07 0.70
N LEU A 297 -5.85 -4.06 -0.64
CA LEU A 297 -5.46 -2.85 -1.38
C LEU A 297 -6.45 -1.71 -1.17
N GLU A 298 -7.74 -2.00 -1.13
CA GLU A 298 -8.78 -1.00 -0.91
C GLU A 298 -8.79 -0.40 0.50
N GLN A 299 -8.18 -1.06 1.48
CA GLN A 299 -7.98 -0.52 2.82
C GLN A 299 -6.77 0.41 2.91
N GLY A 300 -5.78 0.17 2.05
CA GLY A 300 -4.64 1.05 1.82
C GLY A 300 -3.53 0.97 2.85
N CYS A 301 -3.74 0.39 4.02
CA CYS A 301 -2.72 0.27 5.06
C CYS A 301 -2.92 -0.95 5.96
N PHE A 302 -1.84 -1.34 6.65
CA PHE A 302 -1.87 -2.21 7.83
C PHE A 302 -0.81 -1.75 8.85
N ASN A 303 -0.98 -2.17 10.11
CA ASN A 303 0.04 -1.94 11.12
C ASN A 303 1.24 -2.85 10.87
N ALA A 304 2.43 -2.28 10.95
CA ALA A 304 3.66 -2.96 10.60
C ALA A 304 4.73 -2.84 11.69
N THR A 305 5.54 -3.88 11.78
CA THR A 305 6.85 -3.85 12.43
C THR A 305 7.91 -4.08 11.36
N LEU A 306 8.87 -3.17 11.28
CA LEU A 306 10.08 -3.32 10.48
C LEU A 306 11.20 -3.81 11.40
N THR A 307 11.90 -4.88 11.02
CA THR A 307 13.08 -5.39 11.74
C THR A 307 14.27 -5.39 10.79
N ILE A 308 15.35 -4.74 11.22
CA ILE A 308 16.58 -4.63 10.44
C ILE A 308 17.40 -5.89 10.72
N GLY A 309 17.71 -6.65 9.69
CA GLY A 309 18.62 -7.79 9.77
C GLY A 309 20.03 -7.31 10.11
N ARG A 310 20.65 -7.99 11.06
CA ARG A 310 22.09 -7.84 11.36
C ARG A 310 22.90 -8.73 10.43
#